data_b373743b66eb67388594e00ebd9d7398
#
_entry.id   b373743b66eb67388594e00ebd9d7398
#
_cell.length_a   1.000
_cell.length_b   1.000
_cell.length_c   1.000
_cell.angle_alpha   90.00
_cell.angle_beta   90.00
_cell.angle_gamma   90.00
#
_symmetry.space_group_name_H-M   'P 1'
#
loop_
_entity.id
_entity.type
_entity.pdbx_description
1 polymer ?
#
loop_
_entity_poly.entity_id
_entity_poly.type
_entity_poly.pdbx_seq_one_letter_code
_entity_poly.pdbx_strand_id
1 'polypeptide(L)'
;MIDISNLDSHIFDALSQTSDNMYIYIADLERDFSRWSKPSVDYFNLPGEFIENTAKEWVQHIHPADQHIFLEDIGRIFEGKSNRHNCEYRALNKYGKYVWVRCQGIVERNADGSLGLFVGTMMNLGVNAKFDQPTGLYTFHELKKQLPSFISHGMEGAVLLFDVDRLQRINDILGYLVG
;
A
#
# COMPACT_ATOMS: atom_id res chain seq x y z
N MET A 1 8.79 -24.52 11.33
CA MET A 1 8.09 -23.25 11.68
C MET A 1 9.13 -22.14 11.62
N ILE A 2 8.93 -21.13 10.76
CA ILE A 2 9.84 -20.01 10.65
C ILE A 2 9.45 -18.99 11.73
N ASP A 3 10.40 -18.67 12.61
CA ASP A 3 10.17 -17.63 13.61
C ASP A 3 10.46 -16.26 12.97
N ILE A 4 9.41 -15.56 12.54
CA ILE A 4 9.52 -14.25 11.90
C ILE A 4 10.04 -13.14 12.83
N SER A 5 10.01 -13.36 14.15
CA SER A 5 10.60 -12.42 15.11
C SER A 5 12.13 -12.45 15.10
N ASN A 6 12.71 -13.59 14.68
CA ASN A 6 14.15 -13.81 14.54
C ASN A 6 14.66 -13.67 13.10
N LEU A 7 13.79 -13.26 12.15
CA LEU A 7 14.26 -12.93 10.81
C LEU A 7 15.32 -11.83 10.91
N ASP A 8 16.44 -12.03 10.20
CA ASP A 8 17.54 -11.06 10.24
C ASP A 8 17.03 -9.64 9.99
N SER A 9 17.04 -8.84 11.06
CA SER A 9 16.53 -7.47 11.07
C SER A 9 17.22 -6.62 10.02
N HIS A 10 18.51 -6.85 9.80
CA HIS A 10 19.30 -6.07 8.85
C HIS A 10 18.84 -6.29 7.41
N ILE A 11 18.53 -7.54 7.03
CA ILE A 11 18.03 -7.84 5.69
C ILE A 11 16.64 -7.25 5.50
N PHE A 12 15.75 -7.45 6.46
CA PHE A 12 14.39 -6.93 6.40
C PHE A 12 14.37 -5.39 6.33
N ASP A 13 15.16 -4.74 7.17
CA ASP A 13 15.26 -3.28 7.20
C ASP A 13 15.96 -2.73 5.96
N ALA A 14 17.01 -3.40 5.46
CA ALA A 14 17.67 -3.02 4.22
C ALA A 14 16.72 -3.09 3.03
N LEU A 15 15.96 -4.18 2.89
CA LEU A 15 14.95 -4.32 1.83
C LEU A 15 13.86 -3.24 1.94
N SER A 16 13.44 -2.89 3.16
CA SER A 16 12.42 -1.86 3.37
C SER A 16 12.86 -0.47 2.96
N GLN A 17 14.18 -0.22 2.89
CA GLN A 17 14.77 1.07 2.48
C GLN A 17 15.10 1.15 1.00
N THR A 18 14.88 0.09 0.22
CA THR A 18 15.19 0.07 -1.23
C THR A 18 14.26 0.93 -2.07
N SER A 19 13.13 1.38 -1.51
CA SER A 19 12.15 2.18 -2.22
C SER A 19 11.36 3.08 -1.26
N ASP A 20 11.15 4.32 -1.65
CA ASP A 20 10.40 5.32 -0.87
C ASP A 20 8.88 5.07 -0.84
N ASN A 21 8.37 4.18 -1.70
CA ASN A 21 6.94 3.94 -1.86
C ASN A 21 6.53 2.48 -1.72
N MET A 22 7.47 1.60 -1.38
CA MET A 22 7.23 0.18 -1.17
C MET A 22 7.45 -0.18 0.30
N TYR A 23 6.47 -0.84 0.87
CA TYR A 23 6.44 -1.31 2.24
C TYR A 23 6.47 -2.83 2.25
N ILE A 24 7.21 -3.42 3.18
CA ILE A 24 7.36 -4.87 3.28
C ILE A 24 6.67 -5.35 4.55
N TYR A 25 6.00 -6.49 4.46
CA TYR A 25 5.45 -7.17 5.63
C TYR A 25 5.50 -8.69 5.44
N ILE A 26 5.62 -9.38 6.56
CA ILE A 26 5.65 -10.83 6.64
C ILE A 26 4.63 -11.23 7.70
N ALA A 27 3.83 -12.25 7.43
CA ALA A 27 2.85 -12.74 8.39
C ALA A 27 2.95 -14.26 8.56
N ASP A 28 2.93 -14.69 9.80
CA ASP A 28 2.64 -16.07 10.20
C ASP A 28 1.10 -16.21 10.22
N LEU A 29 0.55 -16.87 9.19
CA LEU A 29 -0.90 -17.00 9.04
C LEU A 29 -1.52 -18.04 9.98
N GLU A 30 -0.71 -18.94 10.54
CA GLU A 30 -1.16 -19.91 11.53
C GLU A 30 -1.41 -19.21 12.88
N ARG A 31 -0.56 -18.24 13.23
CA ARG A 31 -0.63 -17.52 14.51
C ARG A 31 -1.38 -16.18 14.41
N ASP A 32 -1.75 -15.78 13.20
CA ASP A 32 -2.28 -14.43 12.92
C ASP A 32 -1.40 -13.30 13.48
N PHE A 33 -0.09 -13.43 13.21
CA PHE A 33 0.95 -12.53 13.69
C PHE A 33 1.79 -12.01 12.53
N SER A 34 2.11 -10.73 12.49
CA SER A 34 2.89 -10.14 11.41
C SER A 34 3.99 -9.22 11.90
N ARG A 35 5.01 -9.08 11.05
CA ARG A 35 6.06 -8.06 11.16
C ARG A 35 5.99 -7.12 9.96
N TRP A 36 5.94 -5.84 10.26
CA TRP A 36 5.86 -4.75 9.30
C TRP A 36 7.16 -3.95 9.26
N SER A 37 7.58 -3.49 8.09
CA SER A 37 8.73 -2.62 7.98
C SER A 37 8.49 -1.29 8.69
N LYS A 38 9.56 -0.72 9.28
CA LYS A 38 9.46 0.56 9.98
C LYS A 38 8.86 1.68 9.12
N PRO A 39 9.20 1.84 7.82
CA PRO A 39 8.53 2.80 6.95
C PRO A 39 7.02 2.61 6.84
N SER A 40 6.52 1.35 6.83
CA SER A 40 5.07 1.10 6.83
C SER A 40 4.41 1.51 8.14
N VAL A 41 5.04 1.17 9.27
CA VAL A 41 4.56 1.60 10.60
C VAL A 41 4.43 3.11 10.67
N ASP A 42 5.49 3.81 10.26
CA ASP A 42 5.55 5.28 10.30
C ASP A 42 4.55 5.93 9.31
N TYR A 43 4.31 5.33 8.15
CA TYR A 43 3.44 5.91 7.12
C TYR A 43 1.96 5.68 7.38
N PHE A 44 1.59 4.48 7.81
CA PHE A 44 0.19 4.10 8.06
C PHE A 44 -0.22 4.28 9.52
N ASN A 45 0.70 4.74 10.40
CA ASN A 45 0.47 4.90 11.83
C ASN A 45 0.00 3.58 12.49
N LEU A 46 0.71 2.50 12.17
CA LEU A 46 0.43 1.19 12.75
C LEU A 46 0.87 1.15 14.23
N PRO A 47 0.31 0.26 15.05
CA PRO A 47 0.63 0.19 16.48
C PRO A 47 2.09 -0.21 16.78
N GLY A 48 2.78 -0.83 15.83
CA GLY A 48 4.18 -1.23 15.94
C GLY A 48 4.63 -2.11 14.77
N GLU A 49 5.88 -2.54 14.83
CA GLU A 49 6.43 -3.46 13.81
C GLU A 49 5.82 -4.86 13.90
N PHE A 50 5.39 -5.27 15.09
CA PHE A 50 4.79 -6.57 15.35
C PHE A 50 3.32 -6.41 15.70
N ILE A 51 2.44 -7.07 14.95
CA ILE A 51 0.99 -6.92 15.04
C ILE A 51 0.34 -8.29 15.16
N GLU A 52 -0.46 -8.47 16.21
CA GLU A 52 -1.39 -9.60 16.35
C GLU A 52 -2.72 -9.29 15.67
N ASN A 53 -3.46 -10.32 15.27
CA ASN A 53 -4.73 -10.20 14.55
C ASN A 53 -4.61 -9.31 13.29
N THR A 54 -3.59 -9.58 12.50
CA THR A 54 -3.11 -8.76 11.39
C THR A 54 -4.21 -8.35 10.42
N ALA A 55 -5.03 -9.30 9.98
CA ALA A 55 -6.10 -9.03 9.02
C ALA A 55 -7.15 -8.08 9.59
N LYS A 56 -7.52 -8.26 10.86
CA LYS A 56 -8.49 -7.41 11.56
C LYS A 56 -7.96 -5.99 11.79
N GLU A 57 -6.69 -5.87 12.19
CA GLU A 57 -6.05 -4.56 12.37
C GLU A 57 -5.90 -3.83 11.04
N TRP A 58 -5.47 -4.53 9.99
CA TRP A 58 -5.26 -3.90 8.70
C TRP A 58 -6.57 -3.46 8.03
N VAL A 59 -7.65 -4.23 8.13
CA VAL A 59 -8.97 -3.87 7.57
C VAL A 59 -9.44 -2.51 8.06
N GLN A 60 -9.11 -2.10 9.29
CA GLN A 60 -9.48 -0.80 9.83
C GLN A 60 -8.81 0.37 9.09
N HIS A 61 -7.67 0.13 8.44
CA HIS A 61 -6.98 1.13 7.62
C HIS A 61 -7.54 1.18 6.18
N ILE A 62 -8.28 0.17 5.75
CA ILE A 62 -8.85 0.12 4.39
C ILE A 62 -10.12 0.98 4.32
N HIS A 63 -10.25 1.75 3.25
CA HIS A 63 -11.46 2.54 3.00
C HIS A 63 -12.70 1.62 3.03
N PRO A 64 -13.79 2.00 3.73
CA PRO A 64 -14.95 1.12 3.90
C PRO A 64 -15.52 0.54 2.61
N ALA A 65 -15.55 1.34 1.54
CA ALA A 65 -16.03 0.86 0.23
C ALA A 65 -15.11 -0.17 -0.44
N ASP A 66 -13.86 -0.30 0.00
CA ASP A 66 -12.86 -1.18 -0.62
C ASP A 66 -12.54 -2.42 0.24
N GLN A 67 -13.06 -2.49 1.46
CA GLN A 67 -12.80 -3.62 2.38
C GLN A 67 -13.18 -4.98 1.79
N HIS A 68 -14.24 -5.04 0.99
CA HIS A 68 -14.67 -6.26 0.32
C HIS A 68 -13.59 -6.81 -0.63
N ILE A 69 -12.82 -5.94 -1.32
CA ILE A 69 -11.75 -6.34 -2.25
C ILE A 69 -10.68 -7.14 -1.49
N PHE A 70 -10.24 -6.62 -0.35
CA PHE A 70 -9.25 -7.27 0.50
C PHE A 70 -9.79 -8.57 1.10
N LEU A 71 -11.01 -8.55 1.66
CA LEU A 71 -11.62 -9.70 2.32
C LEU A 71 -11.88 -10.87 1.35
N GLU A 72 -12.30 -10.58 0.13
CA GLU A 72 -12.50 -11.59 -0.91
C GLU A 72 -11.16 -12.22 -1.34
N ASP A 73 -10.12 -11.40 -1.51
CA ASP A 73 -8.80 -11.90 -1.93
C ASP A 73 -8.17 -12.79 -0.86
N ILE A 74 -8.17 -12.36 0.42
CA ILE A 74 -7.67 -13.20 1.51
C ILE A 74 -8.55 -14.42 1.74
N GLY A 75 -9.87 -14.32 1.57
CA GLY A 75 -10.79 -15.44 1.65
C GLY A 75 -10.42 -16.56 0.68
N ARG A 76 -10.08 -16.24 -0.56
CA ARG A 76 -9.59 -17.20 -1.57
C ARG A 76 -8.31 -17.90 -1.14
N ILE A 77 -7.43 -17.22 -0.42
CA ILE A 77 -6.21 -17.81 0.15
C ILE A 77 -6.53 -18.77 1.26
N PHE A 78 -7.39 -18.39 2.20
CA PHE A 78 -7.82 -19.25 3.32
C PHE A 78 -8.56 -20.50 2.84
N GLU A 79 -9.35 -20.37 1.77
CA GLU A 79 -10.05 -21.50 1.14
C GLU A 79 -9.14 -22.40 0.28
N GLY A 80 -7.86 -22.07 0.15
CA GLY A 80 -6.91 -22.85 -0.67
C GLY A 80 -7.05 -22.65 -2.18
N LYS A 81 -7.85 -21.69 -2.62
CA LYS A 81 -8.08 -21.38 -4.04
C LYS A 81 -6.95 -20.58 -4.67
N SER A 82 -6.11 -19.92 -3.86
CA SER A 82 -4.96 -19.15 -4.31
C SER A 82 -3.84 -19.20 -3.26
N ASN A 83 -2.60 -19.10 -3.72
CA ASN A 83 -1.44 -18.81 -2.86
C ASN A 83 -0.89 -17.40 -3.13
N ARG A 84 -1.58 -16.63 -3.96
CA ARG A 84 -1.15 -15.26 -4.31
C ARG A 84 -2.18 -14.26 -3.82
N HIS A 85 -1.67 -13.22 -3.17
CA HIS A 85 -2.38 -12.00 -2.84
C HIS A 85 -2.05 -10.94 -3.89
N ASN A 86 -3.05 -10.32 -4.50
CA ASN A 86 -2.84 -9.24 -5.45
C ASN A 86 -4.11 -8.41 -5.57
N CYS A 87 -4.18 -7.32 -4.84
CA CYS A 87 -5.31 -6.42 -4.89
C CYS A 87 -4.89 -4.95 -4.72
N GLU A 88 -5.74 -4.06 -5.18
CA GLU A 88 -5.60 -2.62 -5.04
C GLU A 88 -6.79 -2.07 -4.26
N TYR A 89 -6.51 -1.20 -3.30
CA TYR A 89 -7.51 -0.54 -2.48
C TYR A 89 -6.95 0.75 -1.88
N ARG A 90 -7.82 1.56 -1.31
CA ARG A 90 -7.44 2.77 -0.59
C ARG A 90 -7.13 2.44 0.86
N ALA A 91 -5.96 2.87 1.33
CA ALA A 91 -5.52 2.74 2.73
C ALA A 91 -5.31 4.10 3.39
N LEU A 92 -5.72 4.22 4.65
CA LEU A 92 -5.59 5.43 5.45
C LEU A 92 -4.14 5.62 5.88
N ASN A 93 -3.55 6.78 5.59
CA ASN A 93 -2.22 7.13 6.06
C ASN A 93 -2.27 7.93 7.36
N LYS A 94 -1.11 8.17 7.98
CA LYS A 94 -0.97 8.94 9.23
C LYS A 94 -1.51 10.39 9.18
N TYR A 95 -1.75 10.92 8.00
CA TYR A 95 -2.29 12.28 7.81
C TYR A 95 -3.82 12.29 7.67
N GLY A 96 -4.48 11.15 7.91
CA GLY A 96 -5.93 11.02 7.77
C GLY A 96 -6.41 11.03 6.31
N LYS A 97 -5.52 10.73 5.35
CA LYS A 97 -5.86 10.68 3.92
C LYS A 97 -5.81 9.26 3.40
N TYR A 98 -6.78 8.90 2.59
CA TYR A 98 -6.77 7.66 1.84
C TYR A 98 -5.83 7.77 0.64
N VAL A 99 -4.96 6.77 0.48
CA VAL A 99 -4.00 6.64 -0.62
C VAL A 99 -4.21 5.30 -1.31
N TRP A 100 -4.10 5.26 -2.62
CA TRP A 100 -4.15 4.01 -3.37
C TRP A 100 -2.89 3.20 -3.13
N VAL A 101 -3.08 1.96 -2.74
CA VAL A 101 -2.01 0.98 -2.56
C VAL A 101 -2.28 -0.27 -3.37
N ARG A 102 -1.22 -0.87 -3.89
CA ARG A 102 -1.23 -2.23 -4.44
C ARG A 102 -0.55 -3.14 -3.46
N CYS A 103 -1.28 -4.13 -2.98
CA CYS A 103 -0.74 -5.21 -2.15
C CYS A 103 -0.48 -6.44 -2.99
N GLN A 104 0.72 -6.97 -2.88
CA GLN A 104 1.11 -8.20 -3.56
C GLN A 104 1.88 -9.09 -2.60
N GLY A 105 1.64 -10.39 -2.68
CA GLY A 105 2.35 -11.33 -1.83
C GLY A 105 2.11 -12.77 -2.22
N ILE A 106 2.84 -13.65 -1.55
CA ILE A 106 2.77 -15.08 -1.74
C ILE A 106 2.64 -15.77 -0.39
N VAL A 107 1.83 -16.82 -0.36
CA VAL A 107 1.69 -17.71 0.79
C VAL A 107 2.49 -18.96 0.54
N GLU A 108 3.41 -19.26 1.43
CA GLU A 108 4.05 -20.56 1.54
C GLU A 108 3.21 -21.44 2.47
N ARG A 109 2.80 -22.61 1.99
CA ARG A 109 2.04 -23.58 2.80
C ARG A 109 2.99 -24.55 3.46
N ASN A 110 2.60 -25.01 4.65
CA ASN A 110 3.27 -26.10 5.33
C ASN A 110 3.15 -27.42 4.54
N ALA A 111 3.95 -28.41 4.89
CA ALA A 111 3.94 -29.72 4.22
C ALA A 111 2.60 -30.47 4.29
N ASP A 112 1.79 -30.15 5.28
CA ASP A 112 0.42 -30.69 5.46
C ASP A 112 -0.64 -29.90 4.69
N GLY A 113 -0.26 -28.84 3.96
CA GLY A 113 -1.15 -27.97 3.21
C GLY A 113 -1.78 -26.83 4.01
N SER A 114 -1.53 -26.76 5.32
CA SER A 114 -1.99 -25.65 6.16
C SER A 114 -1.33 -24.34 5.76
N LEU A 115 -1.92 -23.21 6.17
CA LEU A 115 -1.36 -21.88 5.95
C LEU A 115 -0.07 -21.74 6.77
N GLY A 116 0.98 -21.28 6.11
CA GLY A 116 2.28 -21.02 6.72
C GLY A 116 2.63 -19.54 6.66
N LEU A 117 3.77 -19.25 6.04
CA LEU A 117 4.31 -17.89 5.94
C LEU A 117 3.71 -17.15 4.76
N PHE A 118 3.27 -15.92 5.00
CA PHE A 118 2.97 -14.93 3.95
C PHE A 118 4.10 -13.91 3.87
N VAL A 119 4.57 -13.64 2.66
CA VAL A 119 5.53 -12.55 2.38
C VAL A 119 4.91 -11.60 1.38
N GLY A 120 4.81 -10.34 1.73
CA GLY A 120 4.15 -9.35 0.90
C GLY A 120 4.84 -8.00 0.84
N THR A 121 4.50 -7.30 -0.21
CA THR A 121 4.85 -5.90 -0.42
C THR A 121 3.59 -5.08 -0.64
N MET A 122 3.62 -3.87 -0.17
CA MET A 122 2.59 -2.88 -0.44
C MET A 122 3.23 -1.67 -1.12
N MET A 123 2.76 -1.33 -2.29
CA MET A 123 3.24 -0.18 -3.06
C MET A 123 2.22 0.94 -2.98
N ASN A 124 2.67 2.14 -2.59
CA ASN A 124 1.86 3.34 -2.68
C ASN A 124 1.85 3.84 -4.13
N LEU A 125 0.71 3.76 -4.79
CA LEU A 125 0.56 4.10 -6.21
C LEU A 125 0.55 5.62 -6.44
N GLY A 126 0.27 6.42 -5.40
CA GLY A 126 0.19 7.88 -5.49
C GLY A 126 1.52 8.62 -5.36
N VAL A 127 2.59 7.97 -4.84
CA VAL A 127 3.82 8.69 -4.47
C VAL A 127 4.81 8.85 -5.62
N ASN A 128 4.85 7.96 -6.59
CA ASN A 128 5.89 7.94 -7.63
C ASN A 128 5.38 7.78 -9.06
N ALA A 129 4.09 7.85 -9.30
CA ALA A 129 3.62 7.91 -10.67
C ALA A 129 4.11 9.24 -11.28
N LYS A 130 5.05 9.17 -12.23
CA LYS A 130 5.54 10.34 -12.97
C LYS A 130 4.40 10.99 -13.76
N PHE A 131 3.52 10.12 -14.26
CA PHE A 131 2.36 10.51 -15.03
C PHE A 131 1.09 10.00 -14.38
N ASP A 132 0.07 10.81 -14.35
CA ASP A 132 -1.28 10.42 -14.04
C ASP A 132 -1.83 9.53 -15.16
N GLN A 133 -2.19 8.30 -14.82
CA GLN A 133 -2.58 7.28 -15.82
C GLN A 133 -3.77 7.70 -16.71
N PRO A 134 -4.86 8.27 -16.15
CA PRO A 134 -5.99 8.72 -16.94
C PRO A 134 -5.68 9.87 -17.89
N THR A 135 -4.88 10.84 -17.48
CA THR A 135 -4.65 12.08 -18.24
C THR A 135 -3.35 12.09 -19.01
N GLY A 136 -2.38 11.24 -18.65
CA GLY A 136 -1.02 11.26 -19.20
C GLY A 136 -0.18 12.48 -18.80
N LEU A 137 -0.71 13.33 -17.92
CA LEU A 137 0.00 14.50 -17.43
C LEU A 137 0.95 14.15 -16.29
N TYR A 138 1.92 15.01 -16.00
CA TYR A 138 2.76 14.87 -14.82
C TYR A 138 1.93 14.96 -13.55
N THR A 139 2.22 14.07 -12.60
CA THR A 139 1.63 14.17 -11.26
C THR A 139 2.18 15.38 -10.51
N PHE A 140 1.46 15.83 -9.49
CA PHE A 140 1.90 16.91 -8.62
C PHE A 140 3.25 16.62 -7.93
N HIS A 141 3.54 15.34 -7.67
CA HIS A 141 4.83 14.93 -7.14
C HIS A 141 5.97 15.21 -8.13
N GLU A 142 5.78 14.85 -9.39
CA GLU A 142 6.77 15.11 -10.43
C GLU A 142 6.94 16.60 -10.70
N LEU A 143 5.86 17.38 -10.67
CA LEU A 143 5.92 18.84 -10.77
C LEU A 143 6.81 19.43 -9.67
N LYS A 144 6.63 19.01 -8.41
CA LYS A 144 7.47 19.47 -7.29
C LYS A 144 8.96 19.18 -7.48
N LYS A 145 9.29 18.04 -8.09
CA LYS A 145 10.69 17.68 -8.42
C LYS A 145 11.28 18.58 -9.50
N GLN A 146 10.49 18.90 -10.52
CA GLN A 146 10.99 19.62 -11.69
C GLN A 146 10.95 21.14 -11.52
N LEU A 147 10.04 21.66 -10.73
CA LEU A 147 9.85 23.10 -10.53
C LEU A 147 11.14 23.84 -10.10
N PRO A 148 11.96 23.34 -9.15
CA PRO A 148 13.24 23.99 -8.80
C PRO A 148 14.20 24.10 -9.99
N SER A 149 14.23 23.09 -10.86
CA SER A 149 15.05 23.10 -12.06
C SER A 149 14.59 24.17 -13.06
N PHE A 150 13.30 24.30 -13.29
CA PHE A 150 12.75 25.34 -14.18
C PHE A 150 13.10 26.74 -13.66
N ILE A 151 12.95 26.97 -12.36
CA ILE A 151 13.29 28.25 -11.72
C ILE A 151 14.80 28.53 -11.85
N SER A 152 15.66 27.54 -11.59
CA SER A 152 17.13 27.74 -11.65
C SER A 152 17.65 28.01 -13.07
N HIS A 153 16.93 27.54 -14.10
CA HIS A 153 17.26 27.81 -15.49
C HIS A 153 16.60 29.10 -16.04
N GLY A 154 15.95 29.86 -15.18
CA GLY A 154 15.33 31.16 -15.57
C GLY A 154 14.16 30.99 -16.55
N MET A 155 13.47 29.85 -16.55
CA MET A 155 12.31 29.66 -17.41
C MET A 155 11.16 30.55 -16.93
N GLU A 156 10.65 31.36 -17.83
CA GLU A 156 9.44 32.15 -17.59
C GLU A 156 8.20 31.27 -17.83
N GLY A 157 7.18 31.39 -16.97
CA GLY A 157 5.96 30.64 -17.08
C GLY A 157 4.93 31.01 -16.02
N ALA A 158 3.77 30.36 -16.08
CA ALA A 158 2.72 30.50 -15.08
C ALA A 158 2.33 29.12 -14.53
N VAL A 159 2.01 29.06 -13.24
CA VAL A 159 1.41 27.88 -12.62
C VAL A 159 -0.08 28.15 -12.43
N LEU A 160 -0.90 27.30 -13.02
CA LEU A 160 -2.36 27.35 -12.88
C LEU A 160 -2.81 26.13 -12.07
N LEU A 161 -3.61 26.34 -11.04
CA LEU A 161 -4.21 25.28 -10.24
C LEU A 161 -5.72 25.26 -10.55
N PHE A 162 -6.17 24.11 -11.03
CA PHE A 162 -7.59 23.83 -11.23
C PHE A 162 -8.04 22.75 -10.25
N ASP A 163 -9.23 22.90 -9.70
CA ASP A 163 -9.86 21.90 -8.84
C ASP A 163 -11.29 21.68 -9.32
N VAL A 164 -11.74 20.43 -9.22
CA VAL A 164 -13.12 20.06 -9.53
C VAL A 164 -13.90 19.98 -8.25
N ASP A 165 -14.90 20.86 -8.10
CA ASP A 165 -15.73 20.91 -6.91
C ASP A 165 -16.36 19.55 -6.59
N ARG A 166 -16.10 19.07 -5.36
CA ARG A 166 -16.68 17.84 -4.84
C ARG A 166 -16.36 16.57 -5.63
N LEU A 167 -15.23 16.52 -6.36
CA LEU A 167 -14.82 15.33 -7.14
C LEU A 167 -14.79 14.07 -6.27
N GLN A 168 -14.29 14.15 -5.05
CA GLN A 168 -14.27 13.02 -4.13
C GLN A 168 -15.69 12.46 -3.88
N ARG A 169 -16.68 13.33 -3.68
CA ARG A 169 -18.07 12.92 -3.47
C ARG A 169 -18.68 12.28 -4.73
N ILE A 170 -18.31 12.76 -5.89
CA ILE A 170 -18.73 12.17 -7.17
C ILE A 170 -18.15 10.75 -7.28
N ASN A 171 -16.86 10.57 -7.01
CA ASN A 171 -16.20 9.27 -7.04
C ASN A 171 -16.79 8.29 -6.02
N ASP A 172 -17.14 8.76 -4.82
CA ASP A 172 -17.73 7.93 -3.76
C ASP A 172 -19.15 7.43 -4.13
N ILE A 173 -19.90 8.20 -4.91
CA ILE A 173 -21.28 7.87 -5.30
C ILE A 173 -21.33 7.08 -6.61
N LEU A 174 -20.56 7.48 -7.61
CA LEU A 174 -20.65 6.98 -8.99
C LEU A 174 -19.51 6.04 -9.38
N GLY A 175 -18.51 5.89 -8.50
CA GLY A 175 -17.30 5.11 -8.78
C GLY A 175 -16.23 5.95 -9.52
N TYR A 176 -14.99 5.51 -9.35
CA TYR A 176 -13.78 6.21 -9.80
C TYR A 176 -13.63 6.34 -11.33
N LEU A 177 -14.40 5.55 -12.08
CA LEU A 177 -14.38 5.60 -13.56
C LEU A 177 -15.28 6.69 -14.16
N VAL A 178 -16.05 7.39 -13.34
CA VAL A 178 -17.02 8.42 -13.77
C VAL A 178 -16.56 9.83 -13.39
N GLY A 179 -15.69 9.95 -12.39
CA GLY A 179 -15.20 11.23 -11.84
C GLY A 179 -13.83 11.68 -12.37
#